data_2b77893a42f5f07cd68f2dbdbef3cd4d
#
_entry.id   2b77893a42f5f07cd68f2dbdbef3cd4d
#
_cell.length_a   1.000
_cell.length_b   1.000
_cell.length_c   1.000
_cell.angle_alpha   90.00
_cell.angle_beta   90.00
_cell.angle_gamma   90.00
#
_symmetry.space_group_name_H-M   'P 1'
#
loop_
_entity.id
_entity.type
_entity.pdbx_description
1 polymer ?
#
loop_
_entity_poly.entity_id
_entity_poly.type
_entity_poly.pdbx_seq_one_letter_code
_entity_poly.pdbx_strand_id
1 'polypeptide(L)'
;MRGRIAIAIMALAACARTAAAQFDPFEFEVYPARTVGHGMLEVESLNSYVADGHSEGDEGTSGGTFPSNLMYRTALEVTYGLTDKIEFAAYINVAKPNGAPLEYAGSKYRLRGSLFEPGQLWVDLGWYIELEWNQVPAFNASDLELELKPIIQKDIGPVEIDLNPKFEKALVGSEQGDGFEFGYIVGIYYNYLRWFSPGLEFYGAIGQMGDPDPLDEQQHYIFPVARGELSNGIEYSFGPGFGLTSGSDQVLVKLNIEFEHYIGTLF
;
A
#
# COMPACT_ATOMS: atom_id res chain seq x y z
N MET A 1 -26.75 9.73 63.04
CA MET A 1 -25.51 9.93 62.20
C MET A 1 -25.55 8.93 61.05
N ARG A 2 -25.92 9.38 59.85
CA ARG A 2 -25.99 8.52 58.65
C ARG A 2 -24.81 8.88 57.78
N GLY A 3 -23.82 7.99 57.75
CA GLY A 3 -22.64 8.12 56.87
C GLY A 3 -23.02 7.88 55.42
N ARG A 4 -22.82 8.88 54.58
CA ARG A 4 -22.89 8.76 53.13
C ARG A 4 -21.54 8.27 52.64
N ILE A 5 -21.49 7.01 52.23
CA ILE A 5 -20.36 6.46 51.47
C ILE A 5 -20.59 6.91 50.02
N ALA A 6 -19.82 7.89 49.57
CA ALA A 6 -19.71 8.25 48.15
C ALA A 6 -18.78 7.25 47.48
N ILE A 7 -19.34 6.33 46.72
CA ILE A 7 -18.54 5.46 45.82
C ILE A 7 -18.22 6.31 44.60
N ALA A 8 -16.98 6.81 44.53
CA ALA A 8 -16.42 7.39 43.32
C ALA A 8 -16.05 6.23 42.37
N ILE A 9 -16.94 5.91 41.44
CA ILE A 9 -16.60 5.07 40.28
C ILE A 9 -15.78 5.97 39.37
N MET A 10 -14.46 5.91 39.51
CA MET A 10 -13.56 6.35 38.48
C MET A 10 -13.68 5.35 37.33
N ALA A 11 -14.47 5.68 36.31
CA ALA A 11 -14.37 5.05 35.02
C ALA A 11 -13.01 5.47 34.44
N LEU A 12 -11.97 4.66 34.65
CA LEU A 12 -10.80 4.66 33.77
C LEU A 12 -11.33 4.07 32.45
N ALA A 13 -11.86 4.92 31.58
CA ALA A 13 -11.84 4.64 30.18
C ALA A 13 -10.36 4.66 29.80
N ALA A 14 -9.71 3.49 29.84
CA ALA A 14 -8.53 3.28 29.05
C ALA A 14 -9.02 3.42 27.61
N CYS A 15 -8.85 4.62 27.03
CA CYS A 15 -8.77 4.74 25.61
C CYS A 15 -7.52 3.92 25.23
N ALA A 16 -7.70 2.64 24.93
CA ALA A 16 -6.80 1.95 24.05
C ALA A 16 -6.91 2.77 22.74
N ARG A 17 -5.92 3.63 22.47
CA ARG A 17 -5.75 4.16 21.14
C ARG A 17 -5.47 2.94 20.28
N THR A 18 -6.42 2.57 19.43
CA THR A 18 -6.11 1.74 18.26
C THR A 18 -5.02 2.51 17.50
N ALA A 19 -3.99 1.82 17.03
CA ALA A 19 -3.04 2.47 16.13
C ALA A 19 -3.84 3.07 14.97
N ALA A 20 -3.52 4.29 14.57
CA ALA A 20 -4.19 4.92 13.43
C ALA A 20 -3.92 4.10 12.17
N ALA A 21 -4.93 3.97 11.28
CA ALA A 21 -4.76 3.25 10.03
C ALA A 21 -3.59 3.80 9.23
N GLN A 22 -2.69 2.92 8.85
CA GLN A 22 -1.49 3.28 8.12
C GLN A 22 -1.60 2.78 6.68
N PHE A 23 -1.41 3.67 5.70
CA PHE A 23 -1.20 3.24 4.33
C PHE A 23 0.13 2.49 4.24
N ASP A 24 0.18 1.36 3.50
CA ASP A 24 1.42 0.61 3.34
C ASP A 24 2.50 1.49 2.67
N PRO A 25 3.54 1.89 3.41
CA PRO A 25 4.53 2.83 2.91
C PRO A 25 5.57 2.19 1.98
N PHE A 26 5.54 0.87 1.80
CA PHE A 26 6.40 0.12 0.89
C PHE A 26 5.79 -0.02 -0.51
N GLU A 27 4.48 0.29 -0.67
CA GLU A 27 3.72 -0.04 -1.88
C GLU A 27 2.85 1.13 -2.36
N PHE A 28 3.51 2.25 -2.74
CA PHE A 28 2.82 3.30 -3.48
C PHE A 28 2.67 2.88 -4.94
N GLU A 29 1.70 2.01 -5.20
CA GLU A 29 1.41 1.45 -6.51
C GLU A 29 -0.08 1.43 -6.80
N VAL A 30 -0.43 1.60 -8.09
CA VAL A 30 -1.79 1.50 -8.62
C VAL A 30 -1.86 0.27 -9.52
N TYR A 31 -2.73 -0.67 -9.18
CA TYR A 31 -2.86 -1.94 -9.91
C TYR A 31 -3.88 -1.85 -11.03
N PRO A 32 -3.47 -2.09 -12.30
CA PRO A 32 -4.39 -2.26 -13.40
C PRO A 32 -5.12 -3.61 -13.32
N ALA A 33 -6.23 -3.75 -14.04
CA ALA A 33 -6.99 -5.00 -14.09
C ALA A 33 -6.30 -6.13 -14.88
N ARG A 34 -5.31 -5.81 -15.70
CA ARG A 34 -4.49 -6.80 -16.43
C ARG A 34 -3.45 -7.42 -15.51
N THR A 35 -3.05 -8.65 -15.82
CA THR A 35 -2.01 -9.41 -15.13
C THR A 35 -0.79 -9.59 -16.04
N VAL A 36 0.32 -9.96 -15.44
CA VAL A 36 1.50 -10.46 -16.15
C VAL A 36 1.12 -11.69 -16.95
N GLY A 37 1.52 -11.76 -18.21
CA GLY A 37 1.17 -12.86 -19.12
C GLY A 37 1.74 -14.21 -18.68
N HIS A 38 1.10 -15.30 -19.15
CA HIS A 38 1.54 -16.67 -18.82
C HIS A 38 3.01 -16.91 -19.20
N GLY A 39 3.79 -17.38 -18.24
CA GLY A 39 5.21 -17.66 -18.43
C GLY A 39 6.12 -16.42 -18.42
N MET A 40 5.57 -15.24 -18.19
CA MET A 40 6.34 -14.02 -17.95
C MET A 40 6.83 -13.97 -16.50
N LEU A 41 8.04 -13.52 -16.33
CA LEU A 41 8.64 -13.12 -15.05
C LEU A 41 8.78 -11.60 -15.06
N GLU A 42 8.26 -10.97 -14.05
CA GLU A 42 8.43 -9.55 -13.78
C GLU A 42 9.28 -9.38 -12.53
N VAL A 43 10.16 -8.42 -12.55
CA VAL A 43 10.93 -7.98 -11.38
C VAL A 43 10.72 -6.49 -11.23
N GLU A 44 10.19 -6.10 -10.08
CA GLU A 44 9.92 -4.71 -9.76
C GLU A 44 10.65 -4.27 -8.50
N SER A 45 11.06 -3.00 -8.49
CA SER A 45 11.57 -2.31 -7.32
C SER A 45 10.70 -1.10 -7.03
N LEU A 46 9.92 -1.19 -5.97
CA LEU A 46 9.06 -0.13 -5.44
C LEU A 46 9.89 0.68 -4.45
N ASN A 47 10.07 1.96 -4.69
CA ASN A 47 10.92 2.80 -3.85
C ASN A 47 10.18 4.04 -3.38
N SER A 48 10.32 4.38 -2.12
CA SER A 48 9.84 5.62 -1.54
C SER A 48 10.88 6.25 -0.62
N TYR A 49 10.94 7.58 -0.62
CA TYR A 49 11.76 8.36 0.28
C TYR A 49 10.93 9.47 0.90
N VAL A 50 10.86 9.51 2.22
CA VAL A 50 10.18 10.56 2.97
C VAL A 50 11.17 11.71 3.16
N ALA A 51 10.91 12.84 2.51
CA ALA A 51 11.74 14.03 2.60
C ALA A 51 11.35 14.92 3.80
N ASP A 52 10.07 14.89 4.17
CA ASP A 52 9.50 15.57 5.33
C ASP A 52 8.36 14.71 5.90
N GLY A 53 8.59 14.14 7.06
CA GLY A 53 7.69 13.19 7.72
C GLY A 53 7.67 13.36 9.23
N HIS A 54 7.10 12.39 9.93
CA HIS A 54 7.00 12.40 11.38
C HIS A 54 8.38 12.22 12.03
N SER A 55 8.74 13.15 12.92
CA SER A 55 10.02 13.14 13.65
C SER A 55 10.01 12.19 14.86
N GLU A 56 8.84 11.71 15.26
CA GLU A 56 8.63 10.74 16.34
C GLU A 56 7.93 9.51 15.77
N GLY A 57 8.28 8.33 16.26
CA GLY A 57 7.58 7.09 15.94
C GLY A 57 6.31 6.95 16.78
N ASP A 58 5.44 6.05 16.39
CA ASP A 58 4.25 5.71 17.17
C ASP A 58 4.65 4.87 18.39
N GLU A 59 4.37 5.36 19.59
CA GLU A 59 4.61 4.67 20.86
C GLU A 59 3.50 3.65 21.18
N GLY A 60 2.37 3.66 20.45
CA GLY A 60 1.24 2.74 20.64
C GLY A 60 1.57 1.29 20.27
N THR A 61 2.53 1.09 19.37
CA THR A 61 3.02 -0.22 18.96
C THR A 61 3.99 -0.77 20.01
N SER A 62 3.93 -2.08 20.28
CA SER A 62 4.83 -2.76 21.22
C SER A 62 6.30 -2.59 20.81
N GLY A 63 7.03 -1.74 21.51
CA GLY A 63 8.42 -1.40 21.21
C GLY A 63 8.60 -0.10 20.41
N GLY A 64 7.50 0.56 20.01
CA GLY A 64 7.52 1.78 19.19
C GLY A 64 7.88 1.53 17.72
N THR A 65 7.54 2.49 16.87
CA THR A 65 7.95 2.46 15.45
C THR A 65 9.09 3.45 15.19
N PHE A 66 9.82 3.25 14.10
CA PHE A 66 10.80 4.24 13.64
C PHE A 66 10.10 5.51 13.13
N PRO A 67 10.65 6.71 13.42
CA PRO A 67 10.23 7.94 12.77
C PRO A 67 10.30 7.82 11.26
N SER A 68 9.29 8.32 10.55
CA SER A 68 9.26 8.27 9.09
C SER A 68 10.15 9.33 8.43
N ASN A 69 10.48 10.41 9.13
CA ASN A 69 11.27 11.52 8.59
C ASN A 69 12.65 11.09 8.09
N LEU A 70 12.95 11.38 6.84
CA LEU A 70 14.18 10.99 6.12
C LEU A 70 14.37 9.46 6.02
N MET A 71 13.29 8.69 6.04
CA MET A 71 13.31 7.25 5.84
C MET A 71 13.25 6.91 4.35
N TYR A 72 14.12 5.99 3.93
CA TYR A 72 14.04 5.32 2.64
C TYR A 72 13.41 3.94 2.82
N ARG A 73 12.49 3.59 1.94
CA ARG A 73 11.82 2.27 1.91
C ARG A 73 11.89 1.71 0.49
N THR A 74 12.04 0.40 0.41
CA THR A 74 12.01 -0.31 -0.87
C THR A 74 11.37 -1.67 -0.68
N ALA A 75 10.52 -2.07 -1.64
CA ALA A 75 10.10 -3.44 -1.83
C ALA A 75 10.74 -3.97 -3.12
N LEU A 76 11.33 -5.15 -3.05
CA LEU A 76 11.73 -5.91 -4.23
C LEU A 76 10.68 -6.99 -4.45
N GLU A 77 9.98 -6.90 -5.58
CA GLU A 77 8.95 -7.83 -6.01
C GLU A 77 9.44 -8.72 -7.13
N VAL A 78 9.03 -9.98 -7.09
CA VAL A 78 9.18 -10.93 -8.19
C VAL A 78 7.82 -11.54 -8.45
N THR A 79 7.28 -11.29 -9.65
CA THR A 79 5.96 -11.77 -10.11
C THR A 79 6.12 -12.78 -11.24
N TYR A 80 5.31 -13.84 -11.20
CA TYR A 80 5.24 -14.84 -12.25
C TYR A 80 3.80 -15.04 -12.73
N GLY A 81 3.58 -14.93 -14.04
CA GLY A 81 2.31 -15.24 -14.70
C GLY A 81 2.01 -16.72 -14.71
N LEU A 82 1.14 -17.18 -13.80
CA LEU A 82 0.70 -18.59 -13.71
C LEU A 82 -0.19 -18.98 -14.90
N THR A 83 -1.04 -18.05 -15.32
CA THR A 83 -1.92 -18.16 -16.49
C THR A 83 -2.02 -16.76 -17.14
N ASP A 84 -2.72 -16.63 -18.25
CA ASP A 84 -2.99 -15.32 -18.85
C ASP A 84 -3.89 -14.41 -17.98
N LYS A 85 -4.42 -14.93 -16.87
CA LYS A 85 -5.36 -14.21 -15.98
C LYS A 85 -5.01 -14.29 -14.50
N ILE A 86 -3.97 -15.00 -14.12
CA ILE A 86 -3.59 -15.18 -12.71
C ILE A 86 -2.08 -15.09 -12.60
N GLU A 87 -1.61 -14.30 -11.69
CA GLU A 87 -0.20 -14.19 -11.33
C GLU A 87 0.02 -14.40 -9.84
N PHE A 88 1.24 -14.75 -9.49
CA PHE A 88 1.73 -14.87 -8.12
C PHE A 88 2.96 -13.97 -7.96
N ALA A 89 3.03 -13.24 -6.85
CA ALA A 89 4.18 -12.43 -6.49
C ALA A 89 4.68 -12.75 -5.09
N ALA A 90 5.97 -12.47 -4.88
CA ALA A 90 6.62 -12.48 -3.59
C ALA A 90 7.47 -11.21 -3.43
N TYR A 91 7.43 -10.63 -2.22
CA TYR A 91 8.11 -9.37 -1.90
C TYR A 91 9.06 -9.51 -0.72
N ILE A 92 10.10 -8.71 -0.75
CA ILE A 92 10.96 -8.44 0.42
C ILE A 92 10.97 -6.92 0.63
N ASN A 93 10.48 -6.51 1.80
CA ASN A 93 10.45 -5.13 2.22
C ASN A 93 11.69 -4.81 3.04
N VAL A 94 12.32 -3.69 2.72
CA VAL A 94 13.54 -3.22 3.39
C VAL A 94 13.40 -1.71 3.63
N ALA A 95 13.77 -1.27 4.82
CA ALA A 95 13.76 0.14 5.20
C ALA A 95 15.11 0.61 5.71
N LYS A 96 15.39 1.89 5.53
CA LYS A 96 16.54 2.57 6.10
C LYS A 96 16.04 3.82 6.85
N PRO A 97 15.79 3.71 8.16
CA PRO A 97 15.46 4.85 8.99
C PRO A 97 16.61 5.87 9.02
N ASN A 98 16.29 7.11 9.33
CA ASN A 98 17.29 8.16 9.48
C ASN A 98 18.29 7.79 10.60
N GLY A 99 19.57 7.80 10.25
CA GLY A 99 20.65 7.46 11.22
C GLY A 99 20.80 5.97 11.56
N ALA A 100 19.96 5.08 11.00
CA ALA A 100 20.05 3.62 11.18
C ALA A 100 20.58 2.93 9.90
N PRO A 101 21.04 1.67 10.00
CA PRO A 101 21.38 0.86 8.84
C PRO A 101 20.11 0.48 8.02
N LEU A 102 20.34 -0.16 6.88
CA LEU A 102 19.29 -0.82 6.11
C LEU A 102 18.81 -2.07 6.89
N GLU A 103 17.51 -2.19 7.07
CA GLU A 103 16.90 -3.25 7.87
C GLU A 103 15.78 -3.96 7.09
N TYR A 104 15.62 -5.25 7.34
CA TYR A 104 14.46 -6.02 6.86
C TYR A 104 13.19 -5.53 7.56
N ALA A 105 12.15 -5.28 6.79
CA ALA A 105 10.88 -4.73 7.29
C ALA A 105 9.70 -5.71 7.16
N GLY A 106 9.79 -6.70 6.27
CA GLY A 106 8.73 -7.68 6.08
C GLY A 106 8.84 -8.40 4.75
N SER A 107 7.92 -9.34 4.54
CA SER A 107 7.74 -10.07 3.27
C SER A 107 6.25 -10.16 2.94
N LYS A 108 5.92 -10.25 1.65
CA LYS A 108 4.56 -10.37 1.19
C LYS A 108 4.43 -11.46 0.13
N TYR A 109 3.24 -12.05 0.04
CA TYR A 109 2.87 -13.03 -0.97
C TYR A 109 1.53 -12.67 -1.54
N ARG A 110 1.46 -12.44 -2.85
CA ARG A 110 0.28 -11.97 -3.56
C ARG A 110 -0.21 -12.98 -4.58
N LEU A 111 -1.53 -13.12 -4.68
CA LEU A 111 -2.23 -13.62 -5.85
C LEU A 111 -3.09 -12.49 -6.41
N ARG A 112 -2.94 -12.21 -7.70
CA ARG A 112 -3.76 -11.23 -8.41
C ARG A 112 -4.33 -11.88 -9.68
N GLY A 113 -5.51 -11.43 -10.08
CA GLY A 113 -6.13 -11.98 -11.28
C GLY A 113 -7.09 -11.00 -11.97
N SER A 114 -7.22 -11.16 -13.29
CA SER A 114 -8.26 -10.53 -14.09
C SER A 114 -9.51 -11.42 -14.15
N LEU A 115 -10.71 -10.84 -14.05
CA LEU A 115 -11.97 -11.59 -14.11
C LEU A 115 -12.44 -11.84 -15.55
N PHE A 116 -12.18 -10.89 -16.44
CA PHE A 116 -12.67 -10.89 -17.82
C PHE A 116 -11.54 -10.51 -18.77
N GLU A 117 -11.76 -10.68 -20.08
CA GLU A 117 -10.87 -10.13 -21.09
C GLU A 117 -11.00 -8.59 -21.12
N PRO A 118 -9.90 -7.86 -21.35
CA PRO A 118 -9.95 -6.40 -21.45
C PRO A 118 -11.00 -5.92 -22.46
N GLY A 119 -11.84 -4.97 -22.03
CA GLY A 119 -12.90 -4.41 -22.86
C GLY A 119 -14.14 -5.29 -23.06
N GLN A 120 -14.21 -6.47 -22.43
CA GLN A 120 -15.39 -7.35 -22.49
C GLN A 120 -16.59 -6.74 -21.77
N LEU A 121 -16.37 -5.98 -20.72
CA LEU A 121 -17.38 -5.24 -19.98
C LEU A 121 -17.18 -3.73 -20.16
N TRP A 122 -18.07 -2.95 -19.61
CA TRP A 122 -17.95 -1.47 -19.57
C TRP A 122 -16.74 -1.00 -18.75
N VAL A 123 -16.33 -1.78 -17.75
CA VAL A 123 -15.09 -1.65 -16.98
C VAL A 123 -14.34 -2.97 -16.98
N ASP A 124 -13.03 -2.94 -16.87
CA ASP A 124 -12.22 -4.12 -16.64
C ASP A 124 -12.12 -4.37 -15.14
N LEU A 125 -12.24 -5.63 -14.73
CA LEU A 125 -12.32 -6.04 -13.34
C LEU A 125 -11.21 -7.04 -13.01
N GLY A 126 -10.57 -6.83 -11.89
CA GLY A 126 -9.61 -7.74 -11.30
C GLY A 126 -9.85 -7.95 -9.80
N TRP A 127 -9.03 -8.78 -9.22
CA TRP A 127 -8.98 -9.07 -7.80
C TRP A 127 -7.53 -9.23 -7.36
N TYR A 128 -7.30 -8.95 -6.09
CA TYR A 128 -5.99 -9.00 -5.44
C TYR A 128 -6.18 -9.55 -4.03
N ILE A 129 -5.34 -10.50 -3.65
CA ILE A 129 -5.29 -11.10 -2.32
C ILE A 129 -3.81 -11.18 -1.94
N GLU A 130 -3.46 -10.58 -0.81
CA GLU A 130 -2.09 -10.60 -0.30
C GLU A 130 -2.06 -11.01 1.16
N LEU A 131 -1.00 -11.74 1.51
CA LEU A 131 -0.60 -12.02 2.87
C LEU A 131 0.73 -11.31 3.13
N GLU A 132 0.71 -10.35 4.03
CA GLU A 132 1.89 -9.69 4.55
C GLU A 132 2.44 -10.49 5.72
N TRP A 133 3.57 -11.13 5.50
CA TRP A 133 4.17 -12.10 6.43
C TRP A 133 5.46 -11.58 7.04
N ASN A 134 5.71 -11.95 8.31
CA ASN A 134 6.92 -11.54 9.03
C ASN A 134 7.17 -10.02 9.01
N GLN A 135 6.10 -9.24 9.14
CA GLN A 135 6.24 -7.81 9.31
C GLN A 135 7.00 -7.51 10.61
N VAL A 136 7.87 -6.55 10.57
CA VAL A 136 8.66 -6.15 11.72
C VAL A 136 7.92 -5.02 12.44
N PRO A 137 7.52 -5.19 13.72
CA PRO A 137 6.69 -4.22 14.45
C PRO A 137 7.26 -2.79 14.48
N ALA A 138 8.57 -2.64 14.36
CA ALA A 138 9.21 -1.31 14.27
C ALA A 138 8.86 -0.54 12.98
N PHE A 139 8.30 -1.21 11.96
CA PHE A 139 7.89 -0.62 10.68
C PHE A 139 6.40 -0.78 10.40
N ASN A 140 5.74 -1.74 11.05
CA ASN A 140 4.31 -2.01 10.91
C ASN A 140 3.75 -2.57 12.21
N ALA A 141 2.47 -2.32 12.50
CA ALA A 141 1.79 -2.77 13.73
C ALA A 141 1.47 -4.27 13.74
N SER A 142 1.35 -4.92 12.57
CA SER A 142 0.91 -6.31 12.40
C SER A 142 2.07 -7.25 12.11
N ASP A 143 2.05 -8.47 12.68
CA ASP A 143 3.00 -9.55 12.36
C ASP A 143 2.58 -10.35 11.12
N LEU A 144 1.28 -10.46 10.90
CA LEU A 144 0.64 -11.11 9.75
C LEU A 144 -0.65 -10.39 9.42
N GLU A 145 -0.80 -10.00 8.18
CA GLU A 145 -1.96 -9.26 7.68
C GLU A 145 -2.48 -9.85 6.37
N LEU A 146 -3.80 -9.79 6.20
CA LEU A 146 -4.50 -10.12 4.96
C LEU A 146 -4.96 -8.82 4.31
N GLU A 147 -4.58 -8.63 3.06
CA GLU A 147 -5.06 -7.53 2.25
C GLU A 147 -5.90 -8.04 1.06
N LEU A 148 -7.00 -7.34 0.78
CA LEU A 148 -7.90 -7.61 -0.33
C LEU A 148 -8.12 -6.30 -1.11
N LYS A 149 -7.90 -6.33 -2.43
CA LYS A 149 -8.19 -5.19 -3.32
C LYS A 149 -9.06 -5.65 -4.52
N PRO A 150 -10.33 -5.31 -4.61
CA PRO A 150 -11.03 -5.27 -5.90
C PRO A 150 -10.31 -4.28 -6.82
N ILE A 151 -10.14 -4.65 -8.09
CA ILE A 151 -9.49 -3.80 -9.09
C ILE A 151 -10.55 -3.44 -10.13
N ILE A 152 -10.70 -2.14 -10.40
CA ILE A 152 -11.66 -1.60 -11.37
C ILE A 152 -10.88 -0.65 -12.27
N GLN A 153 -10.82 -0.96 -13.56
CA GLN A 153 -10.13 -0.13 -14.54
C GLN A 153 -11.10 0.34 -15.62
N LYS A 154 -10.92 1.58 -16.08
CA LYS A 154 -11.69 2.15 -17.19
C LYS A 154 -10.82 2.99 -18.09
N ASP A 155 -10.77 2.60 -19.36
CA ASP A 155 -10.18 3.41 -20.41
C ASP A 155 -11.24 4.26 -21.12
N ILE A 156 -10.96 5.56 -21.24
CA ILE A 156 -11.79 6.54 -21.96
C ILE A 156 -10.91 7.28 -22.97
N GLY A 157 -10.79 6.75 -24.18
CA GLY A 157 -9.83 7.26 -25.17
C GLY A 157 -8.40 7.13 -24.64
N PRO A 158 -7.63 8.23 -24.52
CA PRO A 158 -6.28 8.19 -23.98
C PRO A 158 -6.22 8.23 -22.44
N VAL A 159 -7.36 8.37 -21.75
CA VAL A 159 -7.42 8.47 -20.29
C VAL A 159 -7.67 7.08 -19.70
N GLU A 160 -6.80 6.65 -18.81
CA GLU A 160 -6.96 5.46 -17.99
C GLU A 160 -7.29 5.87 -16.55
N ILE A 161 -8.26 5.19 -15.96
CA ILE A 161 -8.69 5.41 -14.57
C ILE A 161 -8.70 4.06 -13.87
N ASP A 162 -7.94 3.95 -12.81
CA ASP A 162 -7.85 2.78 -11.95
C ASP A 162 -8.38 3.10 -10.57
N LEU A 163 -9.16 2.18 -10.02
CA LEU A 163 -9.68 2.26 -8.66
C LEU A 163 -9.45 0.92 -7.96
N ASN A 164 -8.68 0.95 -6.86
CA ASN A 164 -8.39 -0.20 -6.02
C ASN A 164 -8.87 0.09 -4.58
N PRO A 165 -10.13 -0.18 -4.22
CA PRO A 165 -10.55 -0.18 -2.83
C PRO A 165 -9.74 -1.22 -2.05
N LYS A 166 -9.20 -0.83 -0.90
CA LYS A 166 -8.31 -1.65 -0.08
C LYS A 166 -8.99 -2.05 1.22
N PHE A 167 -8.90 -3.32 1.58
CA PHE A 167 -9.42 -3.89 2.82
C PHE A 167 -8.33 -4.70 3.49
N GLU A 168 -7.94 -4.31 4.69
CA GLU A 168 -6.87 -4.93 5.47
C GLU A 168 -7.41 -5.55 6.74
N LYS A 169 -6.79 -6.63 7.17
CA LYS A 169 -7.14 -7.33 8.40
C LYS A 169 -5.90 -7.94 9.03
N ALA A 170 -5.54 -7.43 10.20
CA ALA A 170 -4.54 -8.06 11.04
C ALA A 170 -5.01 -9.46 11.47
N LEU A 171 -4.24 -10.48 11.14
CA LEU A 171 -4.47 -11.87 11.53
C LEU A 171 -3.69 -12.25 12.78
N VAL A 172 -2.53 -11.64 12.98
CA VAL A 172 -1.67 -11.78 14.16
C VAL A 172 -1.06 -10.42 14.47
N GLY A 173 -0.85 -10.12 15.74
CA GLY A 173 -0.32 -8.85 16.21
C GLY A 173 -1.26 -8.12 17.17
N SER A 174 -0.93 -6.88 17.50
CA SER A 174 -1.69 -6.07 18.47
C SER A 174 -3.11 -5.76 17.99
N GLU A 175 -3.33 -5.68 16.69
CA GLU A 175 -4.59 -5.30 16.04
C GLU A 175 -5.45 -6.50 15.60
N GLN A 176 -5.08 -7.74 15.98
CA GLN A 176 -5.82 -8.96 15.62
C GLN A 176 -7.31 -8.90 15.99
N GLY A 177 -7.67 -8.20 17.09
CA GLY A 177 -9.02 -8.04 17.58
C GLY A 177 -9.88 -7.05 16.77
N ASP A 178 -9.26 -6.22 15.96
CA ASP A 178 -9.90 -5.14 15.24
C ASP A 178 -10.66 -5.62 14.00
N GLY A 179 -11.52 -4.77 13.45
CA GLY A 179 -12.28 -5.05 12.24
C GLY A 179 -11.40 -5.05 10.98
N PHE A 180 -12.04 -5.09 9.81
CA PHE A 180 -11.36 -4.72 8.57
C PHE A 180 -11.09 -3.22 8.56
N GLU A 181 -9.90 -2.83 8.15
CA GLU A 181 -9.57 -1.46 7.80
C GLU A 181 -9.88 -1.20 6.34
N PHE A 182 -10.22 0.05 6.04
CA PHE A 182 -10.54 0.50 4.70
C PHE A 182 -9.56 1.56 4.24
N GLY A 183 -9.05 1.35 3.04
CA GLY A 183 -8.25 2.31 2.30
C GLY A 183 -8.69 2.41 0.84
N TYR A 184 -8.00 3.25 0.09
CA TYR A 184 -8.24 3.37 -1.34
C TYR A 184 -6.98 3.76 -2.08
N ILE A 185 -6.90 3.32 -3.34
CA ILE A 185 -5.90 3.73 -4.31
C ILE A 185 -6.64 4.12 -5.58
N VAL A 186 -6.30 5.28 -6.14
CA VAL A 186 -6.88 5.78 -7.41
C VAL A 186 -5.76 6.28 -8.30
N GLY A 187 -5.72 5.81 -9.54
CA GLY A 187 -4.86 6.31 -10.60
C GLY A 187 -5.67 6.95 -11.71
N ILE A 188 -5.20 8.09 -12.22
CA ILE A 188 -5.75 8.75 -13.41
C ILE A 188 -4.58 9.14 -14.28
N TYR A 189 -4.49 8.55 -15.49
CA TYR A 189 -3.36 8.74 -16.38
C TYR A 189 -3.81 9.20 -17.75
N TYR A 190 -2.99 10.02 -18.38
CA TYR A 190 -3.17 10.39 -19.77
C TYR A 190 -2.09 9.68 -20.62
N ASN A 191 -2.46 8.60 -21.29
CA ASN A 191 -1.58 7.78 -22.11
C ASN A 191 -1.22 8.52 -23.42
N TYR A 192 -0.26 9.45 -23.32
CA TYR A 192 0.15 10.34 -24.40
C TYR A 192 1.22 9.73 -25.30
N LEU A 193 2.26 9.18 -24.68
CA LEU A 193 3.36 8.50 -25.35
C LEU A 193 3.70 7.22 -24.59
N ARG A 194 4.18 6.19 -25.27
CA ARG A 194 4.59 4.94 -24.61
C ARG A 194 5.59 5.18 -23.48
N TRP A 195 6.54 6.09 -23.69
CA TRP A 195 7.58 6.39 -22.72
C TRP A 195 7.21 7.51 -21.74
N PHE A 196 6.06 8.17 -21.92
CA PHE A 196 5.62 9.26 -21.03
C PHE A 196 4.11 9.39 -20.99
N SER A 197 3.54 9.06 -19.86
CA SER A 197 2.13 9.20 -19.51
C SER A 197 2.04 9.95 -18.17
N PRO A 198 1.71 11.26 -18.18
CA PRO A 198 1.49 11.99 -16.94
C PRO A 198 0.22 11.50 -16.26
N GLY A 199 0.20 11.54 -14.93
CA GLY A 199 -0.94 11.11 -14.14
C GLY A 199 -1.04 11.75 -12.78
N LEU A 200 -2.13 11.42 -12.09
CA LEU A 200 -2.35 11.71 -10.69
C LEU A 200 -2.71 10.42 -9.98
N GLU A 201 -2.07 10.17 -8.87
CA GLU A 201 -2.40 9.05 -8.01
C GLU A 201 -2.81 9.56 -6.64
N PHE A 202 -3.80 8.87 -6.05
CA PHE A 202 -4.30 9.17 -4.71
C PHE A 202 -4.26 7.89 -3.90
N TYR A 203 -3.78 8.00 -2.68
CA TYR A 203 -3.68 6.91 -1.73
C TYR A 203 -4.29 7.33 -0.42
N GLY A 204 -5.01 6.44 0.24
CA GLY A 204 -5.59 6.76 1.54
C GLY A 204 -5.82 5.55 2.42
N ALA A 205 -5.56 5.72 3.72
CA ALA A 205 -5.98 4.86 4.81
C ALA A 205 -6.97 5.62 5.67
N ILE A 206 -8.15 5.05 5.89
CA ILE A 206 -9.29 5.71 6.54
C ILE A 206 -9.52 5.16 7.94
N GLY A 207 -9.10 3.93 8.21
CA GLY A 207 -9.31 3.25 9.48
C GLY A 207 -10.36 2.16 9.40
N GLN A 208 -10.82 1.72 10.56
CA GLN A 208 -11.72 0.59 10.67
C GLN A 208 -13.06 0.81 9.98
N MET A 209 -13.54 -0.20 9.27
CA MET A 209 -14.88 -0.18 8.69
C MET A 209 -15.95 -0.07 9.79
N GLY A 210 -16.69 1.04 9.76
CA GLY A 210 -17.76 1.32 10.75
C GLY A 210 -17.34 2.21 11.92
N ASP A 211 -16.04 2.42 12.12
CA ASP A 211 -15.49 3.37 13.11
C ASP A 211 -14.20 4.01 12.55
N PRO A 212 -14.31 4.83 11.48
CA PRO A 212 -13.16 5.42 10.81
C PRO A 212 -12.40 6.37 11.74
N ASP A 213 -11.10 6.45 11.54
CA ASP A 213 -10.26 7.37 12.30
C ASP A 213 -10.68 8.84 12.09
N PRO A 214 -10.41 9.73 13.05
CA PRO A 214 -10.52 11.16 12.83
C PRO A 214 -9.73 11.62 11.59
N LEU A 215 -10.25 12.58 10.83
CA LEU A 215 -9.64 13.01 9.57
C LEU A 215 -8.17 13.44 9.70
N ASP A 216 -7.78 13.97 10.85
CA ASP A 216 -6.40 14.38 11.14
C ASP A 216 -5.47 13.21 11.47
N GLU A 217 -6.01 12.05 11.80
CA GLU A 217 -5.27 10.79 12.02
C GLU A 217 -5.24 9.92 10.76
N GLN A 218 -6.20 10.08 9.82
CA GLN A 218 -6.19 9.37 8.54
C GLN A 218 -5.00 9.78 7.69
N GLN A 219 -4.52 8.86 6.86
CA GLN A 219 -3.47 9.15 5.87
C GLN A 219 -4.07 9.34 4.48
N HIS A 220 -3.76 10.46 3.85
CA HIS A 220 -4.17 10.77 2.48
C HIS A 220 -3.02 11.43 1.73
N TYR A 221 -2.72 10.91 0.54
CA TYR A 221 -1.64 11.39 -0.31
C TYR A 221 -2.11 11.68 -1.72
N ILE A 222 -1.48 12.65 -2.36
CA ILE A 222 -1.58 12.92 -3.79
C ILE A 222 -0.18 12.87 -4.42
N PHE A 223 -0.05 12.17 -5.53
CA PHE A 223 1.19 12.06 -6.31
C PHE A 223 0.92 12.50 -7.75
N PRO A 224 1.35 13.69 -8.19
CA PRO A 224 1.56 13.93 -9.62
C PRO A 224 2.71 13.05 -10.10
N VAL A 225 2.44 12.19 -11.09
CA VAL A 225 3.40 11.18 -11.56
C VAL A 225 3.65 11.29 -13.05
N ALA A 226 4.80 10.79 -13.47
CA ALA A 226 5.10 10.40 -14.83
C ALA A 226 5.39 8.90 -14.85
N ARG A 227 4.69 8.16 -15.71
CA ARG A 227 4.96 6.74 -15.95
C ARG A 227 5.22 6.47 -17.43
N GLY A 228 5.80 5.34 -17.74
CA GLY A 228 6.01 4.93 -19.12
C GLY A 228 7.00 3.79 -19.25
N GLU A 229 7.12 3.30 -20.49
CA GLU A 229 8.03 2.22 -20.86
C GLU A 229 9.16 2.78 -21.74
N LEU A 230 10.39 2.53 -21.34
CA LEU A 230 11.58 2.91 -22.09
C LEU A 230 11.80 1.94 -23.25
N SER A 231 12.65 2.35 -24.21
CA SER A 231 12.94 1.56 -25.43
C SER A 231 13.60 0.19 -25.17
N ASN A 232 14.13 -0.04 -23.98
CA ASN A 232 14.71 -1.29 -23.54
C ASN A 232 13.74 -2.19 -22.76
N GLY A 233 12.44 -1.84 -22.69
CA GLY A 233 11.42 -2.62 -22.01
C GLY A 233 11.35 -2.39 -20.49
N ILE A 234 12.10 -1.42 -19.96
CA ILE A 234 11.97 -1.02 -18.56
C ILE A 234 10.75 -0.10 -18.42
N GLU A 235 9.84 -0.45 -17.54
CA GLU A 235 8.75 0.42 -17.13
C GLU A 235 9.14 1.20 -15.88
N TYR A 236 8.55 2.39 -15.73
CA TYR A 236 8.80 3.24 -14.58
C TYR A 236 7.56 4.03 -14.18
N SER A 237 7.43 4.33 -12.90
CA SER A 237 6.53 5.34 -12.35
C SER A 237 7.30 6.19 -11.34
N PHE A 238 7.31 7.51 -11.55
CA PHE A 238 8.04 8.46 -10.72
C PHE A 238 7.19 9.68 -10.41
N GLY A 239 7.23 10.14 -9.15
CA GLY A 239 6.57 11.38 -8.77
C GLY A 239 6.83 11.79 -7.32
N PRO A 240 6.74 13.11 -7.02
CA PRO A 240 6.63 13.59 -5.67
C PRO A 240 5.25 13.29 -5.09
N GLY A 241 5.18 12.99 -3.81
CA GLY A 241 3.94 12.79 -3.05
C GLY A 241 3.78 13.86 -1.99
N PHE A 242 2.54 14.26 -1.77
CA PHE A 242 2.19 15.27 -0.77
C PHE A 242 1.10 14.71 0.14
N GLY A 243 1.35 14.75 1.45
CA GLY A 243 0.36 14.44 2.47
C GLY A 243 -0.71 15.51 2.55
N LEU A 244 -1.95 15.10 2.66
CA LEU A 244 -3.12 15.99 2.69
C LEU A 244 -3.71 16.15 4.10
N THR A 245 -3.24 15.34 5.05
CA THR A 245 -3.69 15.31 6.45
C THR A 245 -2.48 15.32 7.39
N SER A 246 -2.69 15.60 8.66
CA SER A 246 -1.61 15.56 9.66
C SER A 246 -1.14 14.13 9.99
N GLY A 247 -1.97 13.10 9.77
CA GLY A 247 -1.55 11.70 9.87
C GLY A 247 -0.63 11.24 8.76
N SER A 248 -0.54 12.01 7.65
CA SER A 248 0.32 11.71 6.51
C SER A 248 1.72 12.29 6.65
N ASP A 249 2.73 11.60 6.11
CA ASP A 249 4.03 12.22 5.82
C ASP A 249 3.82 13.40 4.85
N GLN A 250 4.50 14.53 5.08
CA GLN A 250 4.21 15.77 4.34
C GLN A 250 4.73 15.75 2.91
N VAL A 251 5.95 15.26 2.70
CA VAL A 251 6.59 15.21 1.38
C VAL A 251 7.33 13.90 1.20
N LEU A 252 6.98 13.21 0.12
CA LEU A 252 7.61 11.95 -0.29
C LEU A 252 8.06 12.03 -1.75
N VAL A 253 8.88 11.09 -2.15
CA VAL A 253 9.19 10.84 -3.56
C VAL A 253 9.08 9.33 -3.77
N LYS A 254 8.37 8.90 -4.82
CA LYS A 254 8.37 7.50 -5.25
C LYS A 254 9.10 7.31 -6.57
N LEU A 255 9.69 6.14 -6.74
CA LEU A 255 10.25 5.64 -8.00
C LEU A 255 10.06 4.13 -8.06
N ASN A 256 9.15 3.68 -8.90
CA ASN A 256 8.96 2.26 -9.21
C ASN A 256 9.63 1.96 -10.54
N ILE A 257 10.35 0.85 -10.61
CA ILE A 257 11.06 0.38 -11.81
C ILE A 257 10.75 -1.08 -11.99
N GLU A 258 10.23 -1.44 -13.15
CA GLU A 258 9.76 -2.78 -13.50
C GLU A 258 10.44 -3.27 -14.78
N PHE A 259 10.66 -4.55 -14.85
CA PHE A 259 11.17 -5.25 -16.03
C PHE A 259 10.51 -6.61 -16.17
N GLU A 260 9.91 -6.85 -17.34
CA GLU A 260 9.30 -8.15 -17.67
C GLU A 260 10.19 -8.97 -18.62
N HIS A 261 10.23 -10.27 -18.45
CA HIS A 261 10.93 -11.20 -19.32
C HIS A 261 10.20 -12.54 -19.43
N TYR A 262 10.04 -13.04 -20.67
CA TYR A 262 9.47 -14.37 -20.87
C TYR A 262 10.49 -15.47 -20.54
N ILE A 263 10.17 -16.30 -19.56
CA ILE A 263 11.00 -17.44 -19.12
C ILE A 263 10.41 -18.81 -19.43
N GLY A 264 9.18 -18.85 -19.96
CA GLY A 264 8.46 -20.08 -20.25
C GLY A 264 7.60 -20.57 -19.10
N THR A 265 6.85 -21.65 -19.34
CA THR A 265 5.96 -22.24 -18.35
C THR A 265 6.76 -23.09 -17.36
N LEU A 266 6.61 -22.80 -16.07
CA LEU A 266 7.26 -23.54 -14.98
C LEU A 266 6.44 -24.76 -14.53
N PHE A 267 5.13 -24.83 -14.91
CA PHE A 267 4.18 -25.87 -14.51
C PHE A 267 3.34 -26.35 -15.70
#